data_b08de2d46122ce1d841e8d5b712b9167
#
_entry.id   b08de2d46122ce1d841e8d5b712b9167
#
_cell.length_a   1.000
_cell.length_b   1.000
_cell.length_c   1.000
_cell.angle_alpha   90.00
_cell.angle_beta   90.00
_cell.angle_gamma   90.00
#
_symmetry.space_group_name_H-M   'P 1'
#
loop_
_entity.id
_entity.type
_entity.pdbx_description
1 polymer ?
#
loop_
_entity_poly.entity_id
_entity_poly.type
_entity_poly.pdbx_seq_one_letter_code
_entity_poly.pdbx_strand_id
1 'polypeptide(L)'
;MKSLKTNASAILAATLLTLSFTSCQKESVSAPQNQAIDENAEVIKTVDAATSTTTLSLRPGTGGQDTYVTFWNGDASWANSTGDWAQELSMCYWTNSGLTMGVRSFIRFTGLSQLPAGAQIVSANLFLYGKGSSISAPQGNSAYPGSPYNTDNSCKVERVTGKQWKESTLTWNTQPSVTTLDAAIIPPSNSQWSYNVKVDVTNMVKAMAADLTKNYGFRISLVNESIYRSLVFATSENTNVSLRPRLVIRYQ
;
A
#
# COMPACT_ATOMS: atom_id res chain seq x y z
N MET A 1 82.08 -34.58 -28.92
CA MET A 1 83.04 -34.85 -27.83
C MET A 1 82.35 -34.78 -26.48
N LYS A 2 82.39 -35.86 -25.72
CA LYS A 2 82.26 -35.99 -24.25
C LYS A 2 80.95 -35.47 -23.63
N SER A 3 80.22 -36.09 -22.77
CA SER A 3 80.41 -37.40 -22.06
C SER A 3 79.12 -37.60 -21.23
N LEU A 4 78.70 -38.85 -21.21
CA LEU A 4 77.71 -39.39 -20.26
C LEU A 4 77.97 -38.98 -18.80
N LYS A 5 76.90 -38.90 -18.04
CA LYS A 5 76.81 -39.66 -16.78
C LYS A 5 75.37 -39.82 -16.31
N THR A 6 74.97 -41.05 -16.29
CA THR A 6 73.86 -41.67 -15.57
C THR A 6 73.99 -41.49 -14.08
N ASN A 7 72.88 -41.31 -13.35
CA ASN A 7 72.68 -42.04 -12.10
C ASN A 7 71.20 -42.23 -11.78
N ALA A 8 70.92 -43.44 -11.40
CA ALA A 8 69.61 -44.01 -11.07
C ALA A 8 69.25 -43.81 -9.57
N SER A 9 68.01 -44.16 -9.29
CA SER A 9 67.41 -44.55 -7.98
C SER A 9 66.70 -43.43 -7.21
N ALA A 10 65.47 -43.52 -6.90
CA ALA A 10 64.79 -44.45 -6.04
C ALA A 10 63.28 -44.19 -6.10
N ILE A 11 62.53 -45.26 -6.19
CA ILE A 11 61.05 -45.30 -6.09
C ILE A 11 60.67 -45.09 -4.60
N LEU A 12 59.84 -44.11 -4.33
CA LEU A 12 59.13 -44.03 -3.04
C LEU A 12 57.65 -43.82 -3.34
N ALA A 13 56.87 -44.88 -3.19
CA ALA A 13 55.44 -44.87 -3.30
C ALA A 13 54.86 -44.16 -2.06
N ALA A 14 54.28 -42.99 -2.26
CA ALA A 14 53.45 -42.34 -1.28
C ALA A 14 51.99 -42.43 -1.71
N THR A 15 51.25 -43.29 -1.03
CA THR A 15 49.79 -43.39 -1.12
C THR A 15 49.16 -42.09 -0.61
N LEU A 16 48.67 -41.25 -1.54
CA LEU A 16 47.94 -40.05 -1.19
C LEU A 16 46.45 -40.43 -1.00
N LEU A 17 46.00 -40.39 0.26
CA LEU A 17 44.63 -40.53 0.66
C LEU A 17 43.89 -39.26 0.23
N THR A 18 43.09 -39.26 -0.83
CA THR A 18 42.27 -38.15 -1.24
C THR A 18 41.03 -38.06 -0.35
N LEU A 19 41.07 -37.18 0.63
CA LEU A 19 39.89 -36.71 1.33
C LEU A 19 39.07 -35.80 0.39
N SER A 20 37.96 -36.35 -0.13
CA SER A 20 36.96 -35.59 -0.86
C SER A 20 36.22 -34.68 0.14
N PHE A 21 36.56 -33.41 0.20
CA PHE A 21 35.74 -32.39 0.82
C PHE A 21 34.56 -32.13 -0.13
N THR A 22 33.37 -32.60 0.24
CA THR A 22 32.13 -32.15 -0.36
C THR A 22 31.95 -30.69 0.08
N SER A 23 32.36 -29.77 -0.78
CA SER A 23 32.02 -28.34 -0.66
C SER A 23 30.49 -28.21 -0.80
N CYS A 24 29.84 -27.90 0.30
CA CYS A 24 28.46 -27.44 0.29
C CYS A 24 28.47 -26.09 -0.44
N GLN A 25 28.11 -26.09 -1.72
CA GLN A 25 27.83 -24.86 -2.45
C GLN A 25 26.62 -24.20 -1.80
N LYS A 26 26.85 -23.12 -1.08
CA LYS A 26 25.84 -22.21 -0.63
C LYS A 26 25.23 -21.58 -1.89
N GLU A 27 24.03 -22.01 -2.27
CA GLU A 27 23.27 -21.32 -3.32
C GLU A 27 23.17 -19.85 -2.91
N SER A 28 23.79 -18.99 -3.70
CA SER A 28 23.59 -17.56 -3.62
C SER A 28 22.17 -17.28 -4.14
N VAL A 29 21.20 -17.23 -3.24
CA VAL A 29 19.92 -16.59 -3.53
C VAL A 29 20.25 -15.17 -3.90
N SER A 30 20.12 -14.81 -5.19
CA SER A 30 20.22 -13.44 -5.63
C SER A 30 19.19 -12.64 -4.86
N ALA A 31 19.67 -11.67 -4.06
CA ALA A 31 18.81 -10.73 -3.35
C ALA A 31 17.91 -10.04 -4.39
N PRO A 32 16.60 -9.92 -4.13
CA PRO A 32 15.73 -9.11 -4.96
C PRO A 32 16.28 -7.69 -4.99
N GLN A 33 16.28 -7.11 -6.20
CA GLN A 33 16.76 -5.75 -6.46
C GLN A 33 16.22 -4.76 -5.43
N ASN A 34 17.12 -3.95 -4.88
CA ASN A 34 16.89 -2.84 -3.97
C ASN A 34 15.69 -1.97 -4.42
N GLN A 35 14.51 -2.26 -3.91
CA GLN A 35 13.55 -1.19 -3.66
C GLN A 35 14.06 -0.48 -2.41
N ALA A 36 14.25 0.83 -2.50
CA ALA A 36 14.61 1.65 -1.36
C ALA A 36 13.68 1.28 -0.20
N ILE A 37 14.27 0.75 0.87
CA ILE A 37 13.54 0.42 2.08
C ILE A 37 13.14 1.79 2.65
N ASP A 38 11.84 2.09 2.65
CA ASP A 38 11.30 3.24 3.36
C ASP A 38 11.60 3.03 4.85
N GLU A 39 12.57 3.76 5.39
CA GLU A 39 13.09 3.60 6.74
C GLU A 39 12.02 3.72 7.84
N ASN A 40 10.84 4.25 7.49
CA ASN A 40 9.70 4.41 8.38
C ASN A 40 8.54 3.44 8.08
N ALA A 41 8.68 2.53 7.14
CA ALA A 41 7.67 1.52 6.87
C ALA A 41 7.74 0.40 7.92
N GLU A 42 6.59 0.04 8.46
CA GLU A 42 6.46 -1.07 9.39
C GLU A 42 5.89 -2.29 8.67
N VAL A 43 6.67 -3.37 8.62
CA VAL A 43 6.23 -4.68 8.11
C VAL A 43 6.41 -5.70 9.23
N ILE A 44 5.30 -6.15 9.79
CA ILE A 44 5.31 -7.14 10.88
C ILE A 44 4.72 -8.45 10.37
N LYS A 45 5.46 -9.55 10.56
CA LYS A 45 4.96 -10.92 10.35
C LYS A 45 4.87 -11.63 11.68
N THR A 46 3.72 -12.19 12.00
CA THR A 46 3.50 -13.03 13.17
C THR A 46 2.89 -14.36 12.74
N VAL A 47 3.37 -15.47 13.32
CA VAL A 47 2.85 -16.81 13.05
C VAL A 47 2.04 -17.26 14.26
N ASP A 48 0.82 -17.68 14.01
CA ASP A 48 -0.02 -18.38 14.98
C ASP A 48 0.09 -19.88 14.70
N ALA A 49 0.88 -20.57 15.52
CA ALA A 49 1.12 -22.00 15.38
C ALA A 49 -0.15 -22.85 15.61
N ALA A 50 -1.10 -22.37 16.42
CA ALA A 50 -2.32 -23.10 16.70
C ALA A 50 -3.26 -23.16 15.48
N THR A 51 -3.26 -22.13 14.65
CA THR A 51 -4.12 -22.04 13.45
C THR A 51 -3.35 -22.19 12.14
N SER A 52 -2.03 -22.40 12.20
CA SER A 52 -1.14 -22.39 11.01
C SER A 52 -1.33 -21.15 10.13
N THR A 53 -1.66 -20.02 10.77
CA THR A 53 -1.96 -18.75 10.07
C THR A 53 -0.85 -17.75 10.32
N THR A 54 -0.40 -17.11 9.26
CA THR A 54 0.53 -15.98 9.35
C THR A 54 -0.23 -14.66 9.19
N THR A 55 0.09 -13.69 10.02
CA THR A 55 -0.41 -12.32 9.91
C THR A 55 0.70 -11.42 9.36
N LEU A 56 0.43 -10.75 8.24
CA LEU A 56 1.25 -9.70 7.67
C LEU A 56 0.57 -8.37 7.93
N SER A 57 1.22 -7.49 8.68
CA SER A 57 0.78 -6.12 8.93
C SER A 57 1.67 -5.15 8.15
N LEU A 58 1.08 -4.37 7.28
CA LEU A 58 1.74 -3.38 6.44
C LEU A 58 1.30 -1.99 6.87
N ARG A 59 2.24 -1.16 7.25
CA ARG A 59 2.05 0.27 7.51
C ARG A 59 3.09 1.02 6.68
N PRO A 60 2.68 1.78 5.64
CA PRO A 60 3.64 2.51 4.83
C PRO A 60 4.38 3.55 5.66
N GLY A 61 5.64 3.82 5.31
CA GLY A 61 6.37 4.99 5.77
C GLY A 61 6.06 6.22 4.91
N THR A 62 6.87 7.26 5.05
CA THR A 62 6.74 8.52 4.29
C THR A 62 6.94 8.36 2.77
N GLY A 63 7.50 7.23 2.30
CA GLY A 63 7.55 6.83 0.89
C GLY A 63 6.36 5.94 0.48
N GLY A 64 5.31 5.83 1.30
CA GLY A 64 4.05 5.17 0.96
C GLY A 64 3.43 5.79 -0.29
N GLN A 65 2.57 5.03 -0.96
CA GLN A 65 1.86 5.56 -2.12
C GLN A 65 0.41 5.83 -1.74
N ASP A 66 0.14 7.06 -1.36
CA ASP A 66 -1.22 7.55 -1.17
C ASP A 66 -1.33 9.05 -1.48
N THR A 67 -2.37 9.42 -2.18
CA THR A 67 -2.64 10.79 -2.61
C THR A 67 -4.12 10.98 -2.86
N TYR A 68 -4.54 12.21 -3.15
CA TYR A 68 -5.85 12.47 -3.70
C TYR A 68 -5.78 13.11 -5.09
N VAL A 69 -6.89 13.08 -5.79
CA VAL A 69 -7.13 13.81 -7.04
C VAL A 69 -8.33 14.73 -6.86
N THR A 70 -8.30 15.88 -7.50
CA THR A 70 -9.33 16.89 -7.32
C THR A 70 -9.73 17.55 -8.65
N PHE A 71 -10.95 18.05 -8.71
CA PHE A 71 -11.39 19.01 -9.70
C PHE A 71 -12.12 20.17 -9.02
N TRP A 72 -12.17 21.30 -9.68
CA TRP A 72 -12.99 22.44 -9.31
C TRP A 72 -13.56 23.11 -10.55
N ASN A 73 -14.86 23.37 -10.55
CA ASN A 73 -15.54 24.00 -11.68
C ASN A 73 -15.18 25.47 -11.88
N GLY A 74 -14.50 26.09 -10.91
CA GLY A 74 -13.99 27.45 -11.04
C GLY A 74 -12.67 27.57 -11.80
N ASP A 75 -11.89 26.48 -11.88
CA ASP A 75 -10.64 26.42 -12.62
C ASP A 75 -10.36 24.98 -13.08
N ALA A 76 -10.46 24.78 -14.40
CA ALA A 76 -10.24 23.47 -15.02
C ALA A 76 -8.80 22.92 -14.85
N SER A 77 -7.82 23.76 -14.52
CA SER A 77 -6.44 23.33 -14.28
C SER A 77 -6.33 22.41 -13.06
N TRP A 78 -7.22 22.51 -12.09
CA TRP A 78 -7.26 21.64 -10.91
C TRP A 78 -7.40 20.16 -11.28
N ALA A 79 -8.16 19.86 -12.31
CA ALA A 79 -8.31 18.48 -12.78
C ALA A 79 -7.03 17.88 -13.39
N ASN A 80 -6.00 18.69 -13.64
CA ASN A 80 -4.67 18.29 -14.10
C ASN A 80 -3.58 18.47 -13.04
N SER A 81 -3.93 18.94 -11.84
CA SER A 81 -3.00 19.09 -10.73
C SER A 81 -2.91 17.80 -9.91
N THR A 82 -1.72 17.52 -9.35
CA THR A 82 -1.49 16.43 -8.42
C THR A 82 -1.89 16.83 -7.01
N GLY A 83 -2.26 15.86 -6.17
CA GLY A 83 -2.65 16.07 -4.76
C GLY A 83 -1.59 15.62 -3.76
N ASP A 84 -0.37 15.33 -4.20
CA ASP A 84 0.72 14.79 -3.39
C ASP A 84 1.18 15.69 -2.23
N TRP A 85 0.89 16.99 -2.32
CA TRP A 85 1.23 18.00 -1.30
C TRP A 85 0.34 18.01 -0.06
N ALA A 86 -0.85 17.39 -0.12
CA ALA A 86 -1.88 17.61 0.88
C ALA A 86 -1.77 16.72 2.12
N GLN A 87 -1.03 15.63 2.07
CA GLN A 87 -0.78 14.71 3.19
C GLN A 87 -2.06 14.24 3.89
N GLU A 88 -3.11 13.97 3.12
CA GLU A 88 -4.40 13.50 3.61
C GLU A 88 -5.13 12.64 2.57
N LEU A 89 -5.85 11.63 3.05
CA LEU A 89 -6.86 10.94 2.26
C LEU A 89 -8.18 11.70 2.44
N SER A 90 -8.61 12.39 1.39
CA SER A 90 -9.84 13.17 1.41
C SER A 90 -10.82 12.65 0.38
N MET A 91 -12.04 12.42 0.79
CA MET A 91 -13.21 12.17 -0.05
C MET A 91 -14.17 13.31 0.23
N CYS A 92 -14.27 14.24 -0.71
CA CYS A 92 -15.01 15.48 -0.51
C CYS A 92 -15.76 15.87 -1.78
N TYR A 93 -17.01 16.26 -1.63
CA TYR A 93 -17.75 17.02 -2.63
C TYR A 93 -18.33 18.26 -1.92
N TRP A 94 -17.91 19.41 -2.39
CA TRP A 94 -18.18 20.69 -1.72
C TRP A 94 -18.33 21.82 -2.71
N THR A 95 -18.50 23.03 -2.19
CA THR A 95 -18.40 24.26 -2.98
C THR A 95 -17.20 25.09 -2.56
N ASN A 96 -16.43 25.55 -3.53
CA ASN A 96 -15.42 26.57 -3.36
C ASN A 96 -15.84 27.80 -4.17
N SER A 97 -16.00 28.96 -3.50
CA SER A 97 -16.55 30.18 -4.12
C SER A 97 -17.90 29.95 -4.82
N GLY A 98 -18.76 29.10 -4.25
CA GLY A 98 -20.06 28.73 -4.81
C GLY A 98 -20.05 27.71 -5.95
N LEU A 99 -18.88 27.31 -6.43
CA LEU A 99 -18.72 26.35 -7.53
C LEU A 99 -18.29 24.98 -7.00
N THR A 100 -18.84 23.91 -7.60
CA THR A 100 -18.58 22.53 -7.16
C THR A 100 -17.13 22.15 -7.30
N MET A 101 -16.58 21.50 -6.28
CA MET A 101 -15.32 20.78 -6.28
C MET A 101 -15.52 19.35 -5.81
N GLY A 102 -14.66 18.44 -6.27
CA GLY A 102 -14.69 17.03 -5.87
C GLY A 102 -13.29 16.49 -5.65
N VAL A 103 -13.17 15.59 -4.67
CA VAL A 103 -11.92 14.94 -4.26
C VAL A 103 -12.14 13.45 -4.09
N ARG A 104 -11.22 12.63 -4.60
CA ARG A 104 -11.12 11.18 -4.39
C ARG A 104 -9.72 10.81 -3.99
N SER A 105 -9.55 9.81 -3.14
CA SER A 105 -8.23 9.38 -2.68
C SER A 105 -7.83 8.04 -3.27
N PHE A 106 -6.51 7.83 -3.34
CA PHE A 106 -5.87 6.60 -3.78
C PHE A 106 -4.85 6.17 -2.73
N ILE A 107 -4.77 4.86 -2.50
CA ILE A 107 -3.77 4.27 -1.60
C ILE A 107 -3.29 2.93 -2.13
N ARG A 108 -1.98 2.66 -2.04
CA ARG A 108 -1.36 1.41 -2.47
C ARG A 108 -0.33 0.93 -1.46
N PHE A 109 -0.44 -0.33 -1.07
CA PHE A 109 0.51 -1.01 -0.18
C PHE A 109 1.52 -1.81 -1.02
N THR A 110 2.69 -1.25 -1.27
CA THR A 110 3.76 -1.91 -2.03
C THR A 110 4.27 -3.17 -1.33
N GLY A 111 4.24 -3.19 0.02
CA GLY A 111 4.60 -4.34 0.84
C GLY A 111 3.76 -5.59 0.63
N LEU A 112 2.70 -5.56 -0.19
CA LEU A 112 1.94 -6.75 -0.57
C LEU A 112 2.83 -7.80 -1.27
N SER A 113 3.95 -7.40 -1.87
CA SER A 113 4.98 -8.28 -2.42
C SER A 113 5.66 -9.19 -1.37
N GLN A 114 5.46 -8.93 -0.09
CA GLN A 114 5.95 -9.79 1.01
C GLN A 114 5.09 -11.05 1.21
N LEU A 115 3.95 -11.18 0.55
CA LEU A 115 3.17 -12.40 0.55
C LEU A 115 3.93 -13.49 -0.21
N PRO A 116 4.00 -14.71 0.34
CA PRO A 116 4.55 -15.86 -0.40
C PRO A 116 3.73 -16.14 -1.67
N ALA A 117 4.39 -16.66 -2.68
CA ALA A 117 3.68 -17.17 -3.86
C ALA A 117 2.69 -18.27 -3.44
N GLY A 118 1.45 -18.17 -3.90
CA GLY A 118 0.40 -19.13 -3.57
C GLY A 118 -0.22 -18.98 -2.18
N ALA A 119 0.12 -17.93 -1.41
CA ALA A 119 -0.49 -17.68 -0.11
C ALA A 119 -2.02 -17.66 -0.19
N GLN A 120 -2.66 -18.47 0.67
CA GLN A 120 -4.11 -18.52 0.76
C GLN A 120 -4.59 -17.43 1.72
N ILE A 121 -5.14 -16.34 1.18
CA ILE A 121 -5.61 -15.21 2.00
C ILE A 121 -6.88 -15.63 2.76
N VAL A 122 -6.80 -15.62 4.08
CA VAL A 122 -7.92 -15.90 4.99
C VAL A 122 -8.74 -14.63 5.21
N SER A 123 -8.07 -13.52 5.51
CA SER A 123 -8.72 -12.21 5.66
C SER A 123 -7.75 -11.06 5.40
N ALA A 124 -8.28 -9.92 4.97
CA ALA A 124 -7.53 -8.69 4.85
C ALA A 124 -8.37 -7.50 5.29
N ASN A 125 -7.82 -6.65 6.15
CA ASN A 125 -8.51 -5.49 6.70
C ASN A 125 -7.67 -4.22 6.51
N LEU A 126 -8.29 -3.20 5.93
CA LEU A 126 -7.76 -1.86 5.81
C LEU A 126 -8.19 -1.03 7.02
N PHE A 127 -7.23 -0.45 7.72
CA PHE A 127 -7.46 0.46 8.84
C PHE A 127 -7.11 1.88 8.42
N LEU A 128 -8.04 2.80 8.62
CA LEU A 128 -7.89 4.22 8.34
C LEU A 128 -8.18 5.01 9.62
N TYR A 129 -7.49 6.12 9.82
CA TYR A 129 -7.50 6.87 11.07
C TYR A 129 -7.76 8.35 10.81
N GLY A 130 -8.59 8.97 11.65
CA GLY A 130 -8.87 10.40 11.60
C GLY A 130 -7.62 11.25 11.78
N LYS A 131 -7.60 12.45 11.18
CA LYS A 131 -6.39 13.29 11.10
C LYS A 131 -6.39 14.50 12.04
N GLY A 132 -7.52 14.94 12.54
CA GLY A 132 -7.64 16.10 13.42
C GLY A 132 -7.77 17.46 12.72
N SER A 133 -7.41 17.57 11.45
CA SER A 133 -7.57 18.76 10.60
C SER A 133 -7.49 18.38 9.12
N SER A 134 -7.95 19.26 8.23
CA SER A 134 -7.87 19.01 6.78
C SER A 134 -7.71 20.32 6.03
N ILE A 135 -6.97 20.26 4.92
CA ILE A 135 -6.81 21.39 3.99
C ILE A 135 -7.92 21.35 2.95
N SER A 136 -8.23 20.19 2.39
CA SER A 136 -9.25 20.01 1.34
C SER A 136 -10.67 20.01 1.87
N ALA A 137 -10.86 19.73 3.17
CA ALA A 137 -12.15 19.69 3.85
C ALA A 137 -12.05 20.40 5.22
N PRO A 138 -11.89 21.73 5.28
CA PRO A 138 -11.67 22.47 6.53
C PRO A 138 -12.80 22.31 7.56
N GLN A 139 -14.00 21.94 7.11
CA GLN A 139 -15.16 21.63 7.94
C GLN A 139 -15.05 20.27 8.66
N GLY A 140 -14.07 19.43 8.28
CA GLY A 140 -13.93 18.06 8.76
C GLY A 140 -14.92 17.10 8.11
N ASN A 141 -15.18 15.98 8.77
CA ASN A 141 -16.19 15.01 8.34
C ASN A 141 -17.58 15.63 8.43
N SER A 142 -18.45 15.37 7.45
CA SER A 142 -19.77 16.00 7.39
C SER A 142 -20.86 15.28 8.18
N ALA A 143 -20.65 14.00 8.53
CA ALA A 143 -21.59 13.22 9.31
C ALA A 143 -21.07 13.01 10.74
N TYR A 144 -21.70 13.64 11.72
CA TYR A 144 -21.50 13.41 13.14
C TYR A 144 -22.62 14.09 13.95
N PRO A 145 -22.90 13.67 15.20
CA PRO A 145 -23.89 14.34 16.04
C PRO A 145 -23.54 15.82 16.24
N GLY A 146 -24.46 16.72 15.86
CA GLY A 146 -24.26 18.16 15.91
C GLY A 146 -23.59 18.78 14.69
N SER A 147 -23.30 18.02 13.64
CA SER A 147 -22.82 18.57 12.37
C SER A 147 -23.86 19.51 11.76
N PRO A 148 -23.47 20.73 11.33
CA PRO A 148 -24.39 21.64 10.65
C PRO A 148 -24.82 21.11 9.27
N TYR A 149 -24.10 20.15 8.70
CA TYR A 149 -24.39 19.54 7.42
C TYR A 149 -25.24 18.29 7.56
N ASN A 150 -24.92 17.44 8.56
CA ASN A 150 -25.58 16.17 8.87
C ASN A 150 -25.86 15.32 7.62
N THR A 151 -24.92 15.29 6.69
CA THR A 151 -25.02 14.59 5.42
C THR A 151 -24.28 13.26 5.49
N ASP A 152 -24.88 12.21 4.96
CA ASP A 152 -24.21 10.91 4.79
C ASP A 152 -22.94 11.06 3.95
N ASN A 153 -21.81 10.76 4.57
CA ASN A 153 -20.49 10.79 3.96
C ASN A 153 -19.89 9.38 3.80
N SER A 154 -20.73 8.36 3.71
CA SER A 154 -20.30 6.99 3.41
C SER A 154 -19.40 6.99 2.18
N CYS A 155 -18.33 6.22 2.26
CA CYS A 155 -17.40 6.04 1.15
C CYS A 155 -17.39 4.58 0.68
N LYS A 156 -16.90 4.37 -0.52
CA LYS A 156 -16.60 3.07 -1.09
C LYS A 156 -15.11 2.94 -1.34
N VAL A 157 -14.57 1.78 -0.99
CA VAL A 157 -13.22 1.33 -1.35
C VAL A 157 -13.36 0.43 -2.56
N GLU A 158 -12.69 0.78 -3.65
CA GLU A 158 -12.74 0.05 -4.92
C GLU A 158 -11.32 -0.34 -5.34
N ARG A 159 -11.15 -1.53 -5.91
CA ARG A 159 -9.83 -1.97 -6.40
C ARG A 159 -9.50 -1.29 -7.72
N VAL A 160 -8.30 -0.71 -7.81
CA VAL A 160 -7.78 -0.15 -9.07
C VAL A 160 -7.40 -1.27 -10.03
N THR A 161 -7.80 -1.17 -11.29
CA THR A 161 -7.61 -2.22 -12.31
C THR A 161 -6.97 -1.74 -13.60
N GLY A 162 -7.01 -0.44 -13.89
CA GLY A 162 -6.63 0.07 -15.21
C GLY A 162 -5.12 0.08 -15.43
N LYS A 163 -4.37 0.75 -14.56
CA LYS A 163 -2.91 0.92 -14.68
C LYS A 163 -2.28 1.32 -13.36
N GLN A 164 -0.97 1.09 -13.26
CA GLN A 164 -0.18 1.64 -12.16
C GLN A 164 -0.15 3.17 -12.22
N TRP A 165 -0.15 3.79 -11.06
CA TRP A 165 -0.12 5.24 -10.89
C TRP A 165 1.01 5.65 -9.95
N LYS A 166 1.37 6.92 -9.99
CA LYS A 166 2.33 7.57 -9.09
C LYS A 166 1.71 8.85 -8.57
N GLU A 167 1.98 9.21 -7.34
CA GLU A 167 1.49 10.45 -6.70
C GLU A 167 1.82 11.69 -7.52
N SER A 168 3.08 11.79 -7.97
CA SER A 168 3.59 12.93 -8.73
C SER A 168 2.97 13.11 -10.13
N THR A 169 2.14 12.18 -10.60
CA THR A 169 1.53 12.23 -11.95
C THR A 169 0.05 11.90 -11.97
N LEU A 170 -0.52 11.47 -10.83
CA LEU A 170 -1.93 11.15 -10.74
C LEU A 170 -2.75 12.42 -10.61
N THR A 171 -3.71 12.59 -11.51
CA THR A 171 -4.61 13.75 -11.54
C THR A 171 -6.05 13.28 -11.69
N TRP A 172 -7.02 14.17 -11.53
CA TRP A 172 -8.43 13.84 -11.76
C TRP A 172 -8.66 13.28 -13.16
N ASN A 173 -8.05 13.88 -14.17
CA ASN A 173 -8.22 13.49 -15.58
C ASN A 173 -7.47 12.21 -15.95
N THR A 174 -6.45 11.80 -15.18
CA THR A 174 -5.63 10.62 -15.45
C THR A 174 -5.91 9.44 -14.54
N GLN A 175 -6.98 9.50 -13.73
CA GLN A 175 -7.37 8.42 -12.83
C GLN A 175 -7.44 7.07 -13.57
N PRO A 176 -6.86 6.01 -12.98
CA PRO A 176 -7.01 4.67 -13.52
C PRO A 176 -8.44 4.15 -13.30
N SER A 177 -8.84 3.19 -14.13
CA SER A 177 -10.09 2.48 -13.96
C SER A 177 -10.11 1.69 -12.66
N VAL A 178 -11.30 1.50 -12.11
CA VAL A 178 -11.55 0.67 -10.92
C VAL A 178 -12.60 -0.39 -11.24
N THR A 179 -12.71 -1.39 -10.38
CA THR A 179 -13.83 -2.34 -10.40
C THR A 179 -14.67 -2.16 -9.15
N THR A 180 -15.99 -2.27 -9.34
CA THR A 180 -16.96 -2.33 -8.25
C THR A 180 -17.14 -3.75 -7.70
N LEU A 181 -16.56 -4.75 -8.38
CA LEU A 181 -16.56 -6.12 -7.88
C LEU A 181 -15.78 -6.16 -6.54
N ASP A 182 -16.43 -6.65 -5.52
CA ASP A 182 -15.92 -6.72 -4.15
C ASP A 182 -15.69 -5.34 -3.49
N ALA A 183 -16.27 -4.26 -4.01
CA ALA A 183 -16.21 -2.95 -3.36
C ALA A 183 -16.70 -3.03 -1.92
N ALA A 184 -15.95 -2.40 -1.00
CA ALA A 184 -16.29 -2.35 0.42
C ALA A 184 -16.79 -0.96 0.82
N ILE A 185 -17.69 -0.90 1.80
CA ILE A 185 -18.27 0.36 2.27
C ILE A 185 -17.58 0.80 3.56
N ILE A 186 -17.22 2.06 3.59
CA ILE A 186 -16.88 2.80 4.80
C ILE A 186 -18.18 3.46 5.28
N PRO A 187 -18.68 3.10 6.48
CA PRO A 187 -19.89 3.73 7.03
C PRO A 187 -19.73 5.25 7.22
N PRO A 188 -20.84 5.99 7.40
CA PRO A 188 -20.75 7.40 7.74
C PRO A 188 -19.94 7.63 9.00
N SER A 189 -19.21 8.73 9.05
CA SER A 189 -18.45 9.10 10.25
C SER A 189 -19.39 9.46 11.41
N ASN A 190 -18.88 9.33 12.63
CA ASN A 190 -19.59 9.71 13.86
C ASN A 190 -18.83 10.77 14.67
N SER A 191 -17.76 11.31 14.09
CA SER A 191 -16.93 12.35 14.69
C SER A 191 -16.38 13.27 13.61
N GLN A 192 -16.27 14.55 13.91
CA GLN A 192 -15.71 15.54 12.99
C GLN A 192 -14.26 15.22 12.58
N TRP A 193 -13.43 14.73 13.55
CA TRP A 193 -11.99 14.59 13.34
C TRP A 193 -11.39 13.24 13.77
N SER A 194 -12.10 12.50 14.63
CA SER A 194 -11.53 11.31 15.30
C SER A 194 -12.13 10.00 14.79
N TYR A 195 -12.65 9.99 13.58
CA TYR A 195 -13.28 8.80 13.01
C TYR A 195 -12.22 7.81 12.54
N ASN A 196 -12.18 6.64 13.19
CA ASN A 196 -11.32 5.53 12.81
C ASN A 196 -12.19 4.39 12.28
N VAL A 197 -11.71 3.70 11.24
CA VAL A 197 -12.48 2.62 10.62
C VAL A 197 -11.61 1.42 10.26
N LYS A 198 -12.22 0.24 10.35
CA LYS A 198 -11.71 -1.03 9.83
C LYS A 198 -12.62 -1.48 8.70
N VAL A 199 -12.07 -1.71 7.53
CA VAL A 199 -12.78 -2.13 6.32
C VAL A 199 -12.29 -3.50 5.88
N ASP A 200 -13.20 -4.45 5.68
CA ASP A 200 -12.86 -5.74 5.08
C ASP A 200 -12.59 -5.57 3.58
N VAL A 201 -11.37 -5.86 3.17
CA VAL A 201 -10.92 -5.79 1.78
C VAL A 201 -10.40 -7.16 1.28
N THR A 202 -10.84 -8.24 1.94
CA THR A 202 -10.32 -9.60 1.72
C THR A 202 -10.36 -10.02 0.26
N ASN A 203 -11.48 -9.85 -0.42
CA ASN A 203 -11.62 -10.29 -1.81
C ASN A 203 -10.78 -9.43 -2.77
N MET A 204 -10.68 -8.13 -2.50
CA MET A 204 -9.80 -7.23 -3.27
C MET A 204 -8.33 -7.62 -3.12
N VAL A 205 -7.90 -7.96 -1.88
CA VAL A 205 -6.51 -8.42 -1.63
C VAL A 205 -6.26 -9.80 -2.24
N LYS A 206 -7.21 -10.74 -2.19
CA LYS A 206 -7.13 -12.02 -2.92
C LYS A 206 -6.87 -11.81 -4.41
N ALA A 207 -7.63 -10.90 -5.03
CA ALA A 207 -7.47 -10.61 -6.45
C ALA A 207 -6.12 -9.95 -6.79
N MET A 208 -5.57 -9.10 -5.91
CA MET A 208 -4.22 -8.53 -6.07
C MET A 208 -3.13 -9.55 -5.80
N ALA A 209 -3.30 -10.44 -4.81
CA ALA A 209 -2.34 -11.48 -4.48
C ALA A 209 -2.22 -12.57 -5.56
N ALA A 210 -3.29 -12.84 -6.31
CA ALA A 210 -3.28 -13.77 -7.45
C ALA A 210 -2.33 -13.31 -8.58
N ASP A 211 -2.11 -11.99 -8.72
CA ASP A 211 -1.16 -11.40 -9.66
C ASP A 211 -0.63 -10.09 -9.05
N LEU A 212 0.48 -10.17 -8.33
CA LEU A 212 1.09 -9.03 -7.64
C LEU A 212 1.54 -7.91 -8.60
N THR A 213 1.72 -8.20 -9.89
CA THR A 213 2.02 -7.17 -10.90
C THR A 213 0.82 -6.23 -11.12
N LYS A 214 -0.38 -6.66 -10.73
CA LYS A 214 -1.65 -5.90 -10.76
C LYS A 214 -2.04 -5.33 -9.40
N ASN A 215 -1.12 -5.29 -8.44
CA ASN A 215 -1.31 -4.53 -7.21
C ASN A 215 -1.25 -3.03 -7.54
N TYR A 216 -2.36 -2.47 -7.98
CA TYR A 216 -2.52 -1.03 -8.22
C TYR A 216 -3.20 -0.31 -7.05
N GLY A 217 -3.51 -1.03 -5.96
CA GLY A 217 -4.11 -0.49 -4.74
C GLY A 217 -5.59 -0.21 -4.84
N PHE A 218 -6.03 0.77 -4.07
CA PHE A 218 -7.44 1.13 -3.89
C PHE A 218 -7.70 2.57 -4.26
N ARG A 219 -8.90 2.84 -4.77
CA ARG A 219 -9.51 4.17 -4.78
C ARG A 219 -10.56 4.24 -3.68
N ILE A 220 -10.62 5.38 -2.99
CA ILE A 220 -11.66 5.69 -2.03
C ILE A 220 -12.43 6.92 -2.53
N SER A 221 -13.74 6.83 -2.61
CA SER A 221 -14.62 7.91 -3.05
C SER A 221 -15.93 7.90 -2.26
N LEU A 222 -16.63 9.01 -2.21
CA LEU A 222 -17.96 9.05 -1.63
C LEU A 222 -18.91 8.09 -2.38
N VAL A 223 -19.83 7.45 -1.68
CA VAL A 223 -20.92 6.67 -2.30
C VAL A 223 -21.82 7.61 -3.07
N ASN A 224 -22.12 8.77 -2.47
CA ASN A 224 -22.92 9.82 -3.10
C ASN A 224 -22.05 11.07 -3.26
N GLU A 225 -21.58 11.33 -4.47
CA GLU A 225 -20.77 12.49 -4.83
C GLU A 225 -21.65 13.73 -5.06
N SER A 226 -22.38 14.17 -4.01
CA SER A 226 -23.13 15.42 -3.95
C SER A 226 -22.49 16.38 -2.95
N ILE A 227 -22.72 17.68 -3.13
CA ILE A 227 -22.15 18.75 -2.27
C ILE A 227 -22.50 18.57 -0.79
N TYR A 228 -21.63 19.14 0.06
CA TYR A 228 -21.69 19.13 1.53
C TYR A 228 -21.43 17.75 2.14
N ARG A 229 -20.61 16.93 1.48
CA ARG A 229 -20.13 15.64 1.98
C ARG A 229 -18.62 15.62 2.01
N SER A 230 -18.07 15.19 3.15
CA SER A 230 -16.63 15.04 3.33
C SER A 230 -16.30 13.96 4.36
N LEU A 231 -15.24 13.20 4.07
CA LEU A 231 -14.63 12.24 4.99
C LEU A 231 -13.12 12.31 4.79
N VAL A 232 -12.36 12.39 5.91
CA VAL A 232 -10.92 12.63 5.89
C VAL A 232 -10.20 11.65 6.79
N PHE A 233 -9.07 11.11 6.30
CA PHE A 233 -8.14 10.27 7.05
C PHE A 233 -6.71 10.76 6.88
N ALA A 234 -5.83 10.30 7.77
CA ALA A 234 -4.38 10.50 7.67
C ALA A 234 -3.78 9.67 6.53
N THR A 235 -2.66 10.12 5.99
CA THR A 235 -1.83 9.45 4.98
C THR A 235 -0.60 8.77 5.59
N SER A 236 0.22 8.16 4.74
CA SER A 236 1.53 7.60 5.10
C SER A 236 2.53 8.65 5.58
N GLU A 237 2.36 9.93 5.21
CA GLU A 237 3.22 11.06 5.63
C GLU A 237 2.91 11.56 7.03
N ASN A 238 1.84 11.08 7.68
CA ASN A 238 1.50 11.56 9.02
C ASN A 238 2.66 11.34 9.99
N THR A 239 3.06 12.40 10.70
CA THR A 239 4.16 12.35 11.66
C THR A 239 3.89 11.42 12.85
N ASN A 240 2.60 11.28 13.22
CA ASN A 240 2.18 10.25 14.17
C ASN A 240 1.99 8.93 13.41
N VAL A 241 2.97 8.05 13.47
CA VAL A 241 2.99 6.74 12.79
C VAL A 241 1.75 5.90 13.13
N SER A 242 1.17 6.03 14.33
CA SER A 242 -0.01 5.27 14.73
C SER A 242 -1.27 5.62 13.92
N LEU A 243 -1.31 6.81 13.30
CA LEU A 243 -2.42 7.28 12.47
C LEU A 243 -2.26 6.94 10.98
N ARG A 244 -1.10 6.45 10.57
CA ARG A 244 -0.88 6.05 9.18
C ARG A 244 -1.79 4.89 8.80
N PRO A 245 -2.30 4.81 7.57
CA PRO A 245 -3.09 3.68 7.10
C PRO A 245 -2.37 2.35 7.34
N ARG A 246 -3.12 1.30 7.63
CA ARG A 246 -2.57 -0.02 7.87
C ARG A 246 -3.39 -1.09 7.17
N LEU A 247 -2.71 -2.02 6.47
CA LEU A 247 -3.32 -3.20 5.89
C LEU A 247 -2.86 -4.43 6.68
N VAL A 248 -3.80 -5.17 7.24
CA VAL A 248 -3.53 -6.40 7.99
C VAL A 248 -4.10 -7.59 7.24
N ILE A 249 -3.24 -8.53 6.88
CA ILE A 249 -3.57 -9.71 6.07
C ILE A 249 -3.26 -10.96 6.88
N ARG A 250 -4.22 -11.88 6.96
CA ARG A 250 -4.02 -13.23 7.49
C ARG A 250 -4.02 -14.22 6.32
N TYR A 251 -3.03 -15.09 6.29
CA TYR A 251 -2.87 -16.08 5.23
C TYR A 251 -2.26 -17.39 5.75
N GLN A 252 -2.43 -18.45 4.96
CA GLN A 252 -1.83 -19.78 5.13
C GLN A 252 -0.96 -20.15 3.95
#